data_14b65f0257ebab6a0496c3e60b29dd5c
#
_entry.id   14b65f0257ebab6a0496c3e60b29dd5c
#
_cell.length_a   1.000
_cell.length_b   1.000
_cell.length_c   1.000
_cell.angle_alpha   90.00
_cell.angle_beta   90.00
_cell.angle_gamma   90.00
#
_symmetry.space_group_name_H-M   'P 1'
#
loop_
_entity.id
_entity.type
_entity.pdbx_description
1 polymer ?
#
loop_
_entity_poly.entity_id
_entity_poly.type
_entity_poly.pdbx_seq_one_letter_code
_entity_poly.pdbx_strand_id
1 'polypeptide(L)'
;DPNGGIIDRDEHGNPSGIIRENAMALVNRVIPPITDAQLANAILATHQHQLRLGIVSATDPLVTPDHLRVYRQLEAEKRLLVRTNCLAVRRLDGGTETLPLPEKFVSEMLRVDSVKFFADGGLSGATAAIYGEYLDVGGQGILRYETADMLELMWEAHHNGYRIGTHAIGDRALDQVLTCYESLYARHPHAPRHRVEHFGLPLPEHIAMCQRMNVIAVMQTIFLPALGRNYRRYLNQSYLDRAYPARTLWDANITVALSSDAPVVPNDDPIAGMIAAVNRHDHNGQPIGENETLTVAEALWGYTLGGAIASGDEANFGSIEVGKWAD
;
A
#
# COMPACT_ATOMS: atom_id res chain seq x y z
N ASP A 1 -18.06 -17.16 -14.95
CA ASP A 1 -17.23 -16.25 -14.11
C ASP A 1 -17.64 -14.81 -14.42
N PRO A 2 -17.68 -13.92 -13.42
CA PRO A 2 -17.93 -12.50 -13.67
C PRO A 2 -16.78 -11.87 -14.48
N ASN A 3 -17.06 -10.80 -15.19
CA ASN A 3 -16.03 -10.08 -15.96
C ASN A 3 -14.92 -9.58 -15.03
N GLY A 4 -13.67 -9.92 -15.31
CA GLY A 4 -12.53 -9.61 -14.47
C GLY A 4 -12.42 -10.43 -13.17
N GLY A 5 -13.15 -11.54 -13.03
CA GLY A 5 -13.09 -12.46 -11.90
C GLY A 5 -12.98 -13.91 -12.32
N ILE A 6 -12.38 -14.74 -11.46
CA ILE A 6 -12.17 -16.17 -11.68
C ILE A 6 -12.77 -16.96 -10.51
N ILE A 7 -13.51 -18.00 -10.83
CA ILE A 7 -13.96 -19.04 -9.88
C ILE A 7 -13.16 -20.30 -10.23
N ASP A 8 -12.17 -20.65 -9.41
CA ASP A 8 -11.36 -21.86 -9.62
C ASP A 8 -12.27 -23.11 -9.52
N ARG A 9 -12.02 -24.08 -10.41
CA ARG A 9 -12.82 -25.31 -10.50
C ARG A 9 -11.95 -26.54 -10.33
N ASP A 10 -12.54 -27.61 -9.79
CA ASP A 10 -11.90 -28.92 -9.71
C ASP A 10 -11.90 -29.63 -11.08
N GLU A 11 -11.35 -30.84 -11.14
CA GLU A 11 -11.29 -31.68 -12.35
C GLU A 11 -12.66 -32.08 -12.90
N HIS A 12 -13.73 -31.93 -12.10
CA HIS A 12 -15.12 -32.19 -12.48
C HIS A 12 -15.88 -30.93 -12.89
N GLY A 13 -15.22 -29.76 -12.88
CA GLY A 13 -15.83 -28.48 -13.23
C GLY A 13 -16.62 -27.83 -12.08
N ASN A 14 -16.61 -28.36 -10.88
CA ASN A 14 -17.26 -27.76 -9.71
C ASN A 14 -16.37 -26.66 -9.10
N PRO A 15 -16.97 -25.59 -8.51
CA PRO A 15 -16.21 -24.59 -7.78
C PRO A 15 -15.36 -25.23 -6.68
N SER A 16 -14.05 -24.94 -6.68
CA SER A 16 -13.09 -25.46 -5.69
C SER A 16 -13.16 -24.75 -4.33
N GLY A 17 -13.92 -23.65 -4.25
CA GLY A 17 -13.96 -22.75 -3.10
C GLY A 17 -12.99 -21.56 -3.22
N ILE A 18 -12.13 -21.54 -4.21
CA ILE A 18 -11.23 -20.41 -4.48
C ILE A 18 -11.89 -19.47 -5.47
N ILE A 19 -12.01 -18.20 -5.08
CA ILE A 19 -12.53 -17.12 -5.90
C ILE A 19 -11.51 -15.98 -5.96
N ARG A 20 -11.35 -15.35 -7.13
CA ARG A 20 -10.31 -14.34 -7.37
C ARG A 20 -10.91 -13.07 -7.96
N GLU A 21 -10.31 -11.93 -7.58
CA GLU A 21 -10.58 -10.62 -8.13
C GLU A 21 -12.09 -10.27 -8.09
N ASN A 22 -12.68 -9.82 -9.18
CA ASN A 22 -14.09 -9.41 -9.23
C ASN A 22 -15.07 -10.53 -8.83
N ALA A 23 -14.66 -11.80 -8.86
CA ALA A 23 -15.51 -12.90 -8.37
C ALA A 23 -15.74 -12.84 -6.86
N MET A 24 -14.86 -12.21 -6.08
CA MET A 24 -15.04 -12.01 -4.64
C MET A 24 -16.31 -11.21 -4.32
N ALA A 25 -16.74 -10.30 -5.20
CA ALA A 25 -17.98 -9.54 -5.04
C ALA A 25 -19.23 -10.43 -4.92
N LEU A 26 -19.21 -11.65 -5.48
CA LEU A 26 -20.30 -12.60 -5.36
C LEU A 26 -20.53 -13.08 -3.92
N VAL A 27 -19.46 -13.21 -3.16
CA VAL A 27 -19.50 -13.61 -1.75
C VAL A 27 -19.68 -12.37 -0.86
N ASN A 28 -18.96 -11.29 -1.12
CA ASN A 28 -19.02 -10.08 -0.32
C ASN A 28 -20.47 -9.52 -0.18
N ARG A 29 -21.28 -9.61 -1.24
CA ARG A 29 -22.68 -9.11 -1.20
C ARG A 29 -23.62 -9.91 -0.30
N VAL A 30 -23.26 -11.14 0.11
CA VAL A 30 -24.06 -11.98 1.02
C VAL A 30 -23.53 -11.96 2.46
N ILE A 31 -22.37 -11.33 2.68
CA ILE A 31 -21.83 -11.10 4.02
C ILE A 31 -22.65 -9.97 4.66
N PRO A 32 -23.21 -10.15 5.86
CA PRO A 32 -23.91 -9.08 6.54
C PRO A 32 -23.02 -7.85 6.75
N PRO A 33 -23.52 -6.64 6.56
CA PRO A 33 -22.75 -5.44 6.78
C PRO A 33 -22.33 -5.31 8.26
N ILE A 34 -21.10 -4.85 8.47
CA ILE A 34 -20.60 -4.55 9.81
C ILE A 34 -21.33 -3.31 10.34
N THR A 35 -21.82 -3.35 11.57
CA THR A 35 -22.41 -2.17 12.23
C THR A 35 -21.35 -1.18 12.66
N ASP A 36 -21.71 0.11 12.81
CA ASP A 36 -20.81 1.16 13.29
C ASP A 36 -20.18 0.82 14.63
N ALA A 37 -20.93 0.20 15.54
CA ALA A 37 -20.43 -0.21 16.84
C ALA A 37 -19.37 -1.33 16.72
N GLN A 38 -19.57 -2.29 15.81
CA GLN A 38 -18.57 -3.34 15.54
C GLN A 38 -17.33 -2.75 14.91
N LEU A 39 -17.47 -1.83 13.94
CA LEU A 39 -16.36 -1.16 13.30
C LEU A 39 -15.57 -0.29 14.29
N ALA A 40 -16.25 0.50 15.12
CA ALA A 40 -15.61 1.29 16.18
C ALA A 40 -14.80 0.41 17.14
N ASN A 41 -15.36 -0.72 17.57
CA ASN A 41 -14.65 -1.68 18.42
C ASN A 41 -13.43 -2.29 17.71
N ALA A 42 -13.53 -2.62 16.42
CA ALA A 42 -12.41 -3.14 15.64
C ALA A 42 -11.28 -2.11 15.51
N ILE A 43 -11.59 -0.84 15.21
CA ILE A 43 -10.61 0.25 15.14
C ILE A 43 -9.90 0.40 16.50
N LEU A 44 -10.64 0.47 17.59
CA LEU A 44 -10.05 0.64 18.93
C LEU A 44 -9.20 -0.57 19.36
N ALA A 45 -9.63 -1.80 19.03
CA ALA A 45 -8.84 -3.00 19.30
C ALA A 45 -7.54 -3.01 18.48
N THR A 46 -7.59 -2.59 17.22
CA THR A 46 -6.40 -2.42 16.36
C THR A 46 -5.45 -1.38 16.95
N HIS A 47 -5.95 -0.21 17.36
CA HIS A 47 -5.13 0.82 18.00
C HIS A 47 -4.46 0.31 19.29
N GLN A 48 -5.18 -0.45 20.12
CA GLN A 48 -4.60 -1.05 21.32
C GLN A 48 -3.49 -2.05 20.98
N HIS A 49 -3.65 -2.84 19.91
CA HIS A 49 -2.62 -3.73 19.42
C HIS A 49 -1.40 -2.95 18.91
N GLN A 50 -1.61 -1.92 18.12
CA GLN A 50 -0.55 -1.05 17.58
C GLN A 50 0.27 -0.39 18.70
N LEU A 51 -0.39 0.14 19.75
CA LEU A 51 0.30 0.72 20.90
C LEU A 51 1.20 -0.28 21.64
N ARG A 52 0.81 -1.57 21.72
CA ARG A 52 1.68 -2.61 22.31
C ARG A 52 2.95 -2.84 21.50
N LEU A 53 2.92 -2.55 20.19
CA LEU A 53 4.06 -2.62 19.28
C LEU A 53 4.84 -1.30 19.21
N GLY A 54 4.45 -0.27 19.98
CA GLY A 54 5.06 1.05 19.93
C GLY A 54 4.65 1.90 18.73
N ILE A 55 3.57 1.52 18.04
CA ILE A 55 3.05 2.28 16.89
C ILE A 55 2.10 3.35 17.40
N VAL A 56 2.48 4.61 17.24
CA VAL A 56 1.70 5.79 17.68
C VAL A 56 1.05 6.53 16.50
N SER A 57 1.44 6.20 15.28
CA SER A 57 0.83 6.72 14.05
C SER A 57 0.75 5.62 13.00
N ALA A 58 -0.40 5.52 12.31
CA ALA A 58 -0.64 4.53 11.28
C ALA A 58 -1.41 5.13 10.10
N THR A 59 -1.21 4.55 8.91
CA THR A 59 -2.06 4.81 7.74
C THR A 59 -3.04 3.65 7.58
N ASP A 60 -4.35 3.96 7.48
CA ASP A 60 -5.36 3.03 6.99
C ASP A 60 -5.59 3.30 5.49
N PRO A 61 -5.12 2.38 4.60
CA PRO A 61 -5.14 2.63 3.16
C PRO A 61 -6.41 2.12 2.45
N LEU A 62 -7.41 1.62 3.20
CA LEU A 62 -8.64 1.06 2.61
C LEU A 62 -9.88 1.62 3.29
N VAL A 63 -10.04 2.94 3.29
CA VAL A 63 -11.10 3.60 4.03
C VAL A 63 -12.28 3.92 3.12
N THR A 64 -13.45 3.36 3.42
CA THR A 64 -14.73 3.63 2.75
C THR A 64 -15.44 4.82 3.40
N PRO A 65 -16.52 5.38 2.78
CA PRO A 65 -17.34 6.40 3.42
C PRO A 65 -17.89 5.98 4.80
N ASP A 66 -18.26 4.72 4.98
CA ASP A 66 -18.73 4.22 6.28
C ASP A 66 -17.60 4.17 7.32
N HIS A 67 -16.40 3.75 6.91
CA HIS A 67 -15.24 3.81 7.78
C HIS A 67 -14.92 5.24 8.21
N LEU A 68 -14.94 6.22 7.27
CA LEU A 68 -14.71 7.62 7.57
C LEU A 68 -15.70 8.17 8.59
N ARG A 69 -16.98 7.81 8.47
CA ARG A 69 -18.02 8.22 9.41
C ARG A 69 -17.69 7.76 10.83
N VAL A 70 -17.25 6.51 10.99
CA VAL A 70 -16.89 5.96 12.30
C VAL A 70 -15.57 6.57 12.83
N TYR A 71 -14.56 6.77 11.98
CA TYR A 71 -13.33 7.47 12.37
C TYR A 71 -13.63 8.91 12.85
N ARG A 72 -14.48 9.65 12.13
CA ARG A 72 -14.94 11.00 12.52
C ARG A 72 -15.67 11.01 13.85
N GLN A 73 -16.53 10.01 14.09
CA GLN A 73 -17.23 9.86 15.34
C GLN A 73 -16.25 9.61 16.49
N LEU A 74 -15.32 8.66 16.34
CA LEU A 74 -14.31 8.35 17.36
C LEU A 74 -13.40 9.55 17.66
N GLU A 75 -13.06 10.34 16.63
CA GLU A 75 -12.28 11.57 16.80
C GLU A 75 -13.08 12.62 17.60
N ALA A 76 -14.34 12.87 17.26
CA ALA A 76 -15.21 13.82 17.98
C ALA A 76 -15.42 13.39 19.45
N GLU A 77 -15.47 12.09 19.72
CA GLU A 77 -15.55 11.51 21.06
C GLU A 77 -14.20 11.46 21.79
N LYS A 78 -13.08 11.85 21.15
CA LYS A 78 -11.70 11.77 21.65
C LYS A 78 -11.30 10.36 22.07
N ARG A 79 -11.68 9.37 21.28
CA ARG A 79 -11.46 7.94 21.56
C ARG A 79 -10.38 7.31 20.71
N LEU A 80 -9.90 7.99 19.65
CA LEU A 80 -8.76 7.48 18.88
C LEU A 80 -7.52 7.40 19.76
N LEU A 81 -6.82 6.27 19.73
CA LEU A 81 -5.64 6.00 20.53
C LEU A 81 -4.34 6.11 19.72
N VAL A 82 -4.41 6.00 18.40
CA VAL A 82 -3.30 6.09 17.46
C VAL A 82 -3.66 7.15 16.43
N ARG A 83 -2.71 8.01 16.06
CA ARG A 83 -2.88 8.99 14.98
C ARG A 83 -3.14 8.25 13.69
N THR A 84 -4.24 8.52 13.03
CA THR A 84 -4.65 7.76 11.85
C THR A 84 -4.70 8.65 10.62
N ASN A 85 -3.92 8.30 9.60
CA ASN A 85 -4.01 8.87 8.27
C ASN A 85 -4.88 7.96 7.39
N CYS A 86 -6.07 8.43 7.00
CA CYS A 86 -7.01 7.69 6.18
C CYS A 86 -6.78 7.97 4.69
N LEU A 87 -6.55 6.92 3.89
CA LEU A 87 -6.61 6.98 2.45
C LEU A 87 -7.98 6.47 1.99
N ALA A 88 -8.85 7.38 1.56
CA ALA A 88 -10.18 7.01 1.09
C ALA A 88 -10.12 6.31 -0.26
N VAL A 89 -10.62 5.10 -0.33
CA VAL A 89 -10.58 4.30 -1.56
C VAL A 89 -11.51 4.89 -2.61
N ARG A 90 -11.04 4.99 -3.85
CA ARG A 90 -11.84 5.51 -4.99
C ARG A 90 -12.62 4.43 -5.72
N ARG A 91 -12.11 3.21 -5.74
CA ARG A 91 -12.84 1.98 -6.12
C ARG A 91 -12.38 0.87 -5.20
N LEU A 92 -13.33 0.12 -4.66
CA LEU A 92 -13.01 -1.08 -3.89
C LEU A 92 -12.26 -2.08 -4.77
N ASP A 93 -11.44 -2.88 -4.14
CA ASP A 93 -10.74 -3.96 -4.82
C ASP A 93 -11.76 -4.92 -5.47
N GLY A 94 -11.63 -5.11 -6.78
CA GLY A 94 -12.61 -5.86 -7.56
C GLY A 94 -13.93 -5.15 -7.86
N GLY A 95 -14.12 -3.91 -7.39
CA GLY A 95 -15.32 -3.10 -7.66
C GLY A 95 -15.19 -2.22 -8.89
N THR A 96 -16.32 -1.89 -9.50
CA THR A 96 -16.42 -0.95 -10.63
C THR A 96 -17.01 0.41 -10.23
N GLU A 97 -17.67 0.47 -9.07
CA GLU A 97 -18.28 1.69 -8.55
C GLU A 97 -17.21 2.69 -8.08
N THR A 98 -17.31 3.93 -8.55
CA THR A 98 -16.44 5.03 -8.11
C THR A 98 -17.04 5.69 -6.88
N LEU A 99 -16.33 5.60 -5.76
CA LEU A 99 -16.71 6.28 -4.51
C LEU A 99 -16.37 7.78 -4.58
N PRO A 100 -17.12 8.65 -3.90
CA PRO A 100 -16.87 10.08 -3.89
C PRO A 100 -15.52 10.43 -3.24
N LEU A 101 -14.97 11.60 -3.57
CA LEU A 101 -13.88 12.18 -2.81
C LEU A 101 -14.36 12.47 -1.37
N PRO A 102 -13.55 12.15 -0.34
CA PRO A 102 -13.92 12.43 1.03
C PRO A 102 -13.91 13.95 1.29
N GLU A 103 -14.68 14.41 2.24
CA GLU A 103 -14.46 15.75 2.80
C GLU A 103 -13.12 15.77 3.53
N LYS A 104 -12.25 16.74 3.21
CA LYS A 104 -10.95 16.87 3.88
C LYS A 104 -11.12 17.19 5.36
N PHE A 105 -10.28 16.57 6.16
CA PHE A 105 -10.25 16.81 7.59
C PHE A 105 -8.83 16.54 8.14
N VAL A 106 -8.37 17.45 8.98
CA VAL A 106 -7.07 17.29 9.65
C VAL A 106 -7.19 17.75 11.09
N SER A 107 -6.93 16.85 12.00
CA SER A 107 -6.79 17.11 13.43
C SER A 107 -5.48 16.53 13.93
N GLU A 108 -5.24 16.58 15.23
CA GLU A 108 -4.10 15.92 15.85
C GLU A 108 -4.14 14.40 15.69
N MET A 109 -5.33 13.78 15.77
CA MET A 109 -5.47 12.31 15.79
C MET A 109 -6.00 11.72 14.47
N LEU A 110 -6.55 12.52 13.57
CA LEU A 110 -7.16 12.03 12.34
C LEU A 110 -6.82 12.93 11.15
N ARG A 111 -6.31 12.34 10.07
CA ARG A 111 -6.06 13.01 8.78
C ARG A 111 -6.85 12.32 7.67
N VAL A 112 -7.59 13.11 6.91
CA VAL A 112 -8.37 12.67 5.74
C VAL A 112 -8.13 13.67 4.62
N ASP A 113 -7.01 13.55 3.92
CA ASP A 113 -6.61 14.40 2.79
C ASP A 113 -5.98 13.59 1.65
N SER A 114 -6.17 12.28 1.70
CA SER A 114 -5.55 11.34 0.79
C SER A 114 -6.58 10.36 0.23
N VAL A 115 -6.32 9.87 -0.99
CA VAL A 115 -7.16 8.86 -1.66
C VAL A 115 -6.34 7.66 -2.09
N LYS A 116 -6.99 6.50 -2.22
CA LYS A 116 -6.38 5.22 -2.57
C LYS A 116 -6.86 4.69 -3.91
N PHE A 117 -5.90 4.18 -4.70
CA PHE A 117 -6.11 3.39 -5.92
C PHE A 117 -5.38 2.06 -5.85
N PHE A 118 -5.85 1.08 -6.63
CA PHE A 118 -5.21 -0.22 -6.82
C PHE A 118 -4.92 -0.40 -8.30
N ALA A 119 -3.65 -0.42 -8.71
CA ALA A 119 -3.28 -0.58 -10.13
C ALA A 119 -3.25 -2.05 -10.56
N ASP A 120 -2.83 -2.95 -9.67
CA ASP A 120 -2.67 -4.38 -9.95
C ASP A 120 -2.99 -5.25 -8.73
N GLY A 121 -2.62 -6.52 -8.80
CA GLY A 121 -2.72 -7.48 -7.69
C GLY A 121 -1.40 -7.73 -6.98
N GLY A 122 -1.22 -8.92 -6.36
CA GLY A 122 -0.08 -9.28 -5.53
C GLY A 122 0.87 -10.31 -6.16
N LEU A 123 2.15 -10.28 -5.77
CA LEU A 123 3.15 -11.28 -6.20
C LEU A 123 2.87 -12.67 -5.63
N SER A 124 2.40 -12.74 -4.38
CA SER A 124 2.11 -14.00 -3.71
C SER A 124 1.00 -14.82 -4.38
N GLY A 125 0.13 -14.15 -5.15
CA GLY A 125 -0.95 -14.76 -5.95
C GLY A 125 -0.69 -14.76 -7.46
N ALA A 126 0.49 -14.32 -7.92
CA ALA A 126 0.83 -14.15 -9.33
C ALA A 126 -0.16 -13.25 -10.11
N THR A 127 -0.70 -12.21 -9.45
CA THR A 127 -1.66 -11.27 -10.03
C THR A 127 -1.12 -9.85 -10.19
N ALA A 128 0.05 -9.53 -9.61
CA ALA A 128 0.74 -8.27 -9.89
C ALA A 128 1.08 -8.17 -11.39
N ALA A 129 0.89 -7.00 -11.99
CA ALA A 129 1.06 -6.82 -13.43
C ALA A 129 2.53 -6.65 -13.81
N ILE A 130 3.12 -7.66 -14.46
CA ILE A 130 4.53 -7.68 -14.88
C ILE A 130 4.66 -7.74 -16.41
N TYR A 131 5.80 -7.27 -16.95
CA TYR A 131 6.11 -7.38 -18.36
C TYR A 131 6.55 -8.80 -18.75
N GLY A 132 7.22 -9.52 -17.85
CA GLY A 132 7.58 -10.91 -18.05
C GLY A 132 6.42 -11.87 -17.81
N GLU A 133 6.72 -13.14 -17.69
CA GLU A 133 5.76 -14.18 -17.34
C GLU A 133 6.05 -14.77 -15.97
N TYR A 134 5.00 -15.10 -15.23
CA TYR A 134 5.12 -15.85 -14.00
C TYR A 134 5.53 -17.30 -14.27
N LEU A 135 6.49 -17.79 -13.48
CA LEU A 135 6.82 -19.21 -13.46
C LEU A 135 5.62 -20.02 -12.92
N ASP A 136 5.58 -21.30 -13.18
CA ASP A 136 4.57 -22.28 -12.72
C ASP A 136 3.15 -22.05 -13.28
N VAL A 137 2.67 -20.81 -13.32
CA VAL A 137 1.28 -20.49 -13.70
C VAL A 137 1.15 -19.76 -15.03
N GLY A 138 2.25 -19.22 -15.54
CA GLY A 138 2.24 -18.36 -16.74
C GLY A 138 1.52 -17.04 -16.53
N GLY A 139 1.35 -16.29 -17.65
CA GLY A 139 0.65 -15.01 -17.62
C GLY A 139 1.47 -13.85 -17.04
N GLN A 140 0.89 -12.66 -17.06
CA GLN A 140 1.55 -11.40 -16.74
C GLN A 140 0.84 -10.61 -15.64
N GLY A 141 -0.04 -11.26 -14.87
CA GLY A 141 -0.89 -10.57 -13.90
C GLY A 141 -1.93 -9.65 -14.57
N ILE A 142 -2.56 -8.79 -13.78
CA ILE A 142 -3.75 -8.04 -14.19
C ILE A 142 -3.58 -6.55 -13.83
N LEU A 143 -3.69 -5.66 -14.82
CA LEU A 143 -3.97 -4.24 -14.58
C LEU A 143 -5.47 -4.07 -14.30
N ARG A 144 -5.80 -3.26 -13.31
CA ARG A 144 -7.20 -3.06 -12.87
C ARG A 144 -7.91 -1.92 -13.58
N TYR A 145 -7.15 -1.09 -14.29
CA TYR A 145 -7.65 0.07 -15.01
C TYR A 145 -7.06 0.11 -16.42
N GLU A 146 -7.83 0.63 -17.34
CA GLU A 146 -7.26 1.27 -18.52
C GLU A 146 -6.57 2.59 -18.07
N THR A 147 -5.43 2.92 -18.67
CA THR A 147 -4.62 4.07 -18.25
C THR A 147 -5.38 5.40 -18.33
N ALA A 148 -6.24 5.56 -19.35
CA ALA A 148 -7.05 6.77 -19.50
C ALA A 148 -8.07 6.94 -18.37
N ASP A 149 -8.75 5.86 -17.98
CA ASP A 149 -9.75 5.86 -16.91
C ASP A 149 -9.08 6.14 -15.54
N MET A 150 -7.92 5.55 -15.31
CA MET A 150 -7.14 5.79 -14.11
C MET A 150 -6.69 7.25 -14.01
N LEU A 151 -6.18 7.80 -15.11
CA LEU A 151 -5.73 9.19 -15.17
C LEU A 151 -6.87 10.18 -14.90
N GLU A 152 -8.07 9.93 -15.43
CA GLU A 152 -9.24 10.78 -15.20
C GLU A 152 -9.64 10.81 -13.72
N LEU A 153 -9.73 9.65 -13.09
CA LEU A 153 -10.07 9.55 -11.67
C LEU A 153 -8.98 10.15 -10.76
N MET A 154 -7.72 9.95 -11.12
CA MET A 154 -6.59 10.55 -10.41
C MET A 154 -6.57 12.07 -10.60
N TRP A 155 -6.92 12.57 -11.79
CA TRP A 155 -6.98 14.01 -12.05
C TRP A 155 -8.01 14.71 -11.15
N GLU A 156 -9.17 14.12 -10.95
CA GLU A 156 -10.17 14.66 -10.03
C GLU A 156 -9.58 14.85 -8.62
N ALA A 157 -8.89 13.84 -8.09
CA ALA A 157 -8.28 13.91 -6.76
C ALA A 157 -7.12 14.92 -6.72
N HIS A 158 -6.20 14.85 -7.69
CA HIS A 158 -5.02 15.72 -7.78
C HIS A 158 -5.38 17.19 -7.90
N HIS A 159 -6.33 17.54 -8.78
CA HIS A 159 -6.79 18.91 -9.01
C HIS A 159 -7.43 19.51 -7.74
N ASN A 160 -8.10 18.67 -6.96
CA ASN A 160 -8.68 19.07 -5.68
C ASN A 160 -7.67 19.00 -4.51
N GLY A 161 -6.39 18.81 -4.79
CA GLY A 161 -5.31 18.88 -3.81
C GLY A 161 -5.29 17.71 -2.83
N TYR A 162 -5.76 16.51 -3.24
CA TYR A 162 -5.57 15.28 -2.47
C TYR A 162 -4.22 14.65 -2.77
N ARG A 163 -3.58 14.10 -1.76
CA ARG A 163 -2.50 13.15 -1.93
C ARG A 163 -3.08 11.85 -2.50
N ILE A 164 -2.38 11.24 -3.44
CA ILE A 164 -2.77 9.96 -4.02
C ILE A 164 -1.79 8.90 -3.53
N GLY A 165 -2.31 7.82 -2.93
CA GLY A 165 -1.58 6.58 -2.66
C GLY A 165 -2.07 5.50 -3.60
N THR A 166 -1.17 4.91 -4.39
CA THR A 166 -1.55 3.89 -5.36
C THR A 166 -0.80 2.59 -5.10
N HIS A 167 -1.54 1.50 -4.90
CA HIS A 167 -0.98 0.16 -4.89
C HIS A 167 -0.44 -0.17 -6.30
N ALA A 168 0.86 -0.42 -6.40
CA ALA A 168 1.51 -0.87 -7.62
C ALA A 168 2.73 -1.74 -7.28
N ILE A 169 2.67 -3.01 -7.64
CA ILE A 169 3.69 -4.01 -7.31
C ILE A 169 4.49 -4.41 -8.55
N GLY A 170 3.82 -4.79 -9.64
CA GLY A 170 4.48 -5.19 -10.87
C GLY A 170 5.10 -4.00 -11.62
N ASP A 171 6.12 -4.28 -12.43
CA ASP A 171 6.79 -3.25 -13.25
C ASP A 171 5.84 -2.61 -14.26
N ARG A 172 4.90 -3.36 -14.84
CA ARG A 172 3.88 -2.84 -15.75
C ARG A 172 2.86 -1.94 -15.02
N ALA A 173 2.51 -2.26 -13.77
CA ALA A 173 1.65 -1.41 -12.97
C ALA A 173 2.36 -0.12 -12.52
N LEU A 174 3.64 -0.22 -12.16
CA LEU A 174 4.47 0.93 -11.82
C LEU A 174 4.61 1.89 -13.00
N ASP A 175 4.82 1.37 -14.21
CA ASP A 175 4.85 2.16 -15.44
C ASP A 175 3.53 2.93 -15.65
N GLN A 176 2.39 2.26 -15.54
CA GLN A 176 1.07 2.87 -15.63
C GLN A 176 0.87 4.00 -14.62
N VAL A 177 1.15 3.73 -13.34
CA VAL A 177 0.94 4.68 -12.25
C VAL A 177 1.84 5.90 -12.38
N LEU A 178 3.13 5.68 -12.64
CA LEU A 178 4.10 6.78 -12.74
C LEU A 178 3.86 7.63 -13.99
N THR A 179 3.42 7.04 -15.10
CA THR A 179 2.97 7.78 -16.30
C THR A 179 1.75 8.65 -15.98
N CYS A 180 0.79 8.14 -15.22
CA CYS A 180 -0.33 8.95 -14.75
C CYS A 180 0.17 10.11 -13.86
N TYR A 181 1.01 9.84 -12.87
CA TYR A 181 1.55 10.89 -11.98
C TYR A 181 2.34 11.97 -12.74
N GLU A 182 3.15 11.59 -13.72
CA GLU A 182 3.87 12.56 -14.57
C GLU A 182 2.91 13.48 -15.32
N SER A 183 1.82 12.90 -15.87
CA SER A 183 0.76 13.67 -16.54
C SER A 183 0.03 14.62 -15.60
N LEU A 184 -0.22 14.20 -14.34
CA LEU A 184 -0.85 15.03 -13.31
C LEU A 184 0.04 16.23 -12.92
N TYR A 185 1.30 15.98 -12.59
CA TYR A 185 2.24 17.03 -12.20
C TYR A 185 2.57 17.98 -13.35
N ALA A 186 2.57 17.50 -14.61
CA ALA A 186 2.72 18.39 -15.77
C ALA A 186 1.57 19.39 -15.90
N ARG A 187 0.35 19.01 -15.51
CA ARG A 187 -0.84 19.87 -15.58
C ARG A 187 -0.99 20.78 -14.35
N HIS A 188 -0.62 20.28 -13.16
CA HIS A 188 -0.78 20.98 -11.89
C HIS A 188 0.38 20.65 -10.93
N PRO A 189 1.54 21.35 -11.02
CA PRO A 189 2.78 20.98 -10.34
C PRO A 189 2.79 21.21 -8.81
N HIS A 190 1.83 21.95 -8.27
CA HIS A 190 1.78 22.34 -6.85
C HIS A 190 0.93 21.41 -5.98
N ALA A 191 0.58 20.23 -6.47
CA ALA A 191 -0.14 19.25 -5.69
C ALA A 191 0.75 18.62 -4.59
N PRO A 192 0.14 18.01 -3.55
CA PRO A 192 0.87 17.23 -2.56
C PRO A 192 1.70 16.10 -3.19
N ARG A 193 2.79 15.72 -2.55
CA ARG A 193 3.59 14.57 -2.97
C ARG A 193 2.71 13.31 -2.97
N HIS A 194 2.64 12.62 -4.11
CA HIS A 194 1.96 11.34 -4.22
C HIS A 194 2.84 10.20 -3.71
N ARG A 195 2.24 9.06 -3.41
CA ARG A 195 2.93 7.89 -2.89
C ARG A 195 2.53 6.63 -3.68
N VAL A 196 3.45 5.70 -3.78
CA VAL A 196 3.22 4.37 -4.33
C VAL A 196 3.36 3.36 -3.20
N GLU A 197 2.30 2.59 -2.98
CA GLU A 197 2.29 1.51 -2.01
C GLU A 197 2.95 0.27 -2.62
N HIS A 198 3.74 -0.42 -1.83
CA HIS A 198 4.53 -1.61 -2.15
C HIS A 198 5.77 -1.32 -2.98
N PHE A 199 5.66 -0.65 -4.11
CA PHE A 199 6.79 -0.35 -5.01
C PHE A 199 7.62 -1.61 -5.31
N GLY A 200 6.95 -2.71 -5.71
CA GLY A 200 7.49 -4.06 -5.61
C GLY A 200 8.63 -4.38 -6.57
N LEU A 201 8.45 -4.16 -7.88
CA LEU A 201 9.37 -4.59 -8.94
C LEU A 201 9.73 -3.45 -9.92
N PRO A 202 10.26 -2.32 -9.46
CA PRO A 202 10.54 -1.20 -10.37
C PRO A 202 11.66 -1.52 -11.36
N LEU A 203 11.61 -0.81 -12.48
CA LEU A 203 12.69 -0.69 -13.46
C LEU A 203 13.53 0.57 -13.16
N PRO A 204 14.75 0.71 -13.67
CA PRO A 204 15.57 1.90 -13.46
C PRO A 204 14.89 3.22 -13.88
N GLU A 205 14.12 3.20 -14.95
CA GLU A 205 13.32 4.35 -15.42
C GLU A 205 12.27 4.78 -14.41
N HIS A 206 11.66 3.85 -13.66
CA HIS A 206 10.69 4.16 -12.60
C HIS A 206 11.36 4.91 -11.44
N ILE A 207 12.60 4.54 -11.09
CA ILE A 207 13.39 5.24 -10.09
C ILE A 207 13.63 6.69 -10.53
N ALA A 208 14.07 6.90 -11.79
CA ALA A 208 14.30 8.24 -12.35
C ALA A 208 13.01 9.09 -12.39
N MET A 209 11.85 8.47 -12.71
CA MET A 209 10.55 9.15 -12.67
C MET A 209 10.19 9.59 -11.25
N CYS A 210 10.35 8.71 -10.25
CA CYS A 210 10.10 9.04 -8.86
C CYS A 210 10.97 10.20 -8.35
N GLN A 211 12.27 10.21 -8.70
CA GLN A 211 13.16 11.32 -8.36
C GLN A 211 12.67 12.64 -8.92
N ARG A 212 12.32 12.68 -10.23
CA ARG A 212 11.85 13.94 -10.87
C ARG A 212 10.57 14.47 -10.26
N MET A 213 9.65 13.58 -9.87
CA MET A 213 8.34 13.92 -9.32
C MET A 213 8.31 13.97 -7.79
N ASN A 214 9.42 13.63 -7.13
CA ASN A 214 9.50 13.53 -5.67
C ASN A 214 8.41 12.59 -5.06
N VAL A 215 8.15 11.46 -5.72
CA VAL A 215 7.19 10.45 -5.28
C VAL A 215 7.75 9.70 -4.07
N ILE A 216 6.87 9.33 -3.14
CA ILE A 216 7.20 8.56 -1.94
C ILE A 216 6.97 7.08 -2.20
N ALA A 217 7.93 6.23 -1.85
CA ALA A 217 7.78 4.77 -1.87
C ALA A 217 7.42 4.26 -0.47
N VAL A 218 6.32 3.51 -0.35
CA VAL A 218 5.88 2.90 0.90
C VAL A 218 6.01 1.38 0.77
N MET A 219 6.93 0.76 1.50
CA MET A 219 7.36 -0.61 1.29
C MET A 219 7.09 -1.51 2.49
N GLN A 220 6.92 -2.81 2.23
CA GLN A 220 6.68 -3.83 3.26
C GLN A 220 7.80 -4.86 3.23
N THR A 221 8.93 -4.55 3.85
CA THR A 221 10.06 -5.48 3.95
C THR A 221 9.72 -6.77 4.70
N ILE A 222 8.74 -6.70 5.61
CA ILE A 222 8.20 -7.87 6.33
C ILE A 222 7.58 -8.93 5.38
N PHE A 223 7.24 -8.57 4.16
CA PHE A 223 6.78 -9.53 3.14
C PHE A 223 7.85 -10.52 2.71
N LEU A 224 9.15 -10.16 2.80
CA LEU A 224 10.23 -11.05 2.40
C LEU A 224 10.26 -12.35 3.21
N PRO A 225 10.31 -12.34 4.55
CA PRO A 225 10.22 -13.56 5.33
C PRO A 225 8.86 -14.24 5.24
N ALA A 226 7.76 -13.50 5.11
CA ALA A 226 6.42 -14.07 5.13
C ALA A 226 6.01 -14.68 3.78
N LEU A 227 6.30 -14.02 2.66
CA LEU A 227 5.82 -14.37 1.32
C LEU A 227 6.92 -14.80 0.35
N GLY A 228 8.18 -14.71 0.74
CA GLY A 228 9.35 -14.98 -0.11
C GLY A 228 9.33 -16.36 -0.77
N ARG A 229 8.73 -17.38 -0.14
CA ARG A 229 8.51 -18.70 -0.75
C ARG A 229 7.68 -18.59 -2.04
N ASN A 230 6.61 -17.81 -2.02
CA ASN A 230 5.76 -17.62 -3.19
C ASN A 230 6.48 -16.79 -4.25
N TYR A 231 7.27 -15.79 -3.84
CA TYR A 231 8.07 -15.00 -4.77
C TYR A 231 9.05 -15.90 -5.55
N ARG A 232 9.78 -16.78 -4.88
CA ARG A 232 10.66 -17.75 -5.54
C ARG A 232 9.95 -18.74 -6.45
N ARG A 233 8.71 -19.08 -6.12
CA ARG A 233 7.90 -19.97 -6.95
C ARG A 233 7.49 -19.31 -8.27
N TYR A 234 7.17 -18.05 -8.23
CA TYR A 234 6.52 -17.35 -9.35
C TYR A 234 7.46 -16.44 -10.14
N LEU A 235 8.58 -16.01 -9.55
CA LEU A 235 9.48 -15.03 -10.15
C LEU A 235 10.81 -15.65 -10.52
N ASN A 236 11.34 -15.28 -11.68
CA ASN A 236 12.71 -15.60 -12.06
C ASN A 236 13.72 -14.77 -11.24
N GLN A 237 15.00 -15.12 -11.32
CA GLN A 237 16.05 -14.51 -10.52
C GLN A 237 16.17 -12.99 -10.76
N SER A 238 16.01 -12.52 -12.00
CA SER A 238 16.12 -11.09 -12.29
C SER A 238 15.03 -10.24 -11.63
N TYR A 239 13.83 -10.80 -11.39
CA TYR A 239 12.80 -10.18 -10.59
C TYR A 239 13.11 -10.23 -9.09
N LEU A 240 13.62 -11.37 -8.59
CA LEU A 240 13.98 -11.52 -7.19
C LEU A 240 15.10 -10.55 -6.78
N ASP A 241 16.08 -10.32 -7.66
CA ASP A 241 17.22 -9.43 -7.41
C ASP A 241 16.81 -7.97 -7.21
N ARG A 242 15.69 -7.53 -7.83
CA ARG A 242 15.17 -6.16 -7.75
C ARG A 242 13.85 -6.04 -6.97
N ALA A 243 13.45 -7.11 -6.25
CA ALA A 243 12.21 -7.09 -5.49
C ALA A 243 12.33 -6.18 -4.26
N TYR A 244 11.41 -5.22 -4.13
CA TYR A 244 11.37 -4.24 -3.03
C TYR A 244 12.73 -3.53 -2.81
N PRO A 245 13.22 -2.73 -3.78
CA PRO A 245 14.60 -2.26 -3.84
C PRO A 245 14.87 -1.08 -2.90
N ALA A 246 14.88 -1.35 -1.59
CA ALA A 246 14.99 -0.32 -0.56
C ALA A 246 16.30 0.45 -0.60
N ARG A 247 17.45 -0.22 -0.87
CA ARG A 247 18.76 0.42 -1.01
C ARG A 247 18.81 1.32 -2.23
N THR A 248 18.40 0.80 -3.39
CA THR A 248 18.36 1.55 -4.64
C THR A 248 17.54 2.83 -4.50
N LEU A 249 16.36 2.77 -3.85
CA LEU A 249 15.52 3.95 -3.61
C LEU A 249 16.18 4.93 -2.64
N TRP A 250 16.78 4.42 -1.57
CA TRP A 250 17.50 5.25 -0.59
C TRP A 250 18.67 6.01 -1.22
N ASP A 251 19.53 5.31 -1.96
CA ASP A 251 20.69 5.90 -2.64
C ASP A 251 20.29 6.91 -3.74
N ALA A 252 19.09 6.73 -4.30
CA ALA A 252 18.47 7.66 -5.22
C ALA A 252 17.82 8.89 -4.51
N ASN A 253 17.94 9.02 -3.18
CA ASN A 253 17.30 10.06 -2.37
C ASN A 253 15.75 10.09 -2.51
N ILE A 254 15.14 8.96 -2.79
CA ILE A 254 13.67 8.80 -2.76
C ILE A 254 13.26 8.52 -1.33
N THR A 255 12.22 9.20 -0.85
CA THR A 255 11.66 8.93 0.48
C THR A 255 11.12 7.51 0.53
N VAL A 256 11.71 6.67 1.39
CA VAL A 256 11.26 5.30 1.67
C VAL A 256 10.57 5.28 3.03
N ALA A 257 9.27 5.00 3.05
CA ALA A 257 8.55 4.68 4.28
C ALA A 257 8.39 3.16 4.40
N LEU A 258 8.58 2.61 5.59
CA LEU A 258 8.38 1.20 5.86
C LEU A 258 7.08 0.96 6.61
N SER A 259 6.41 -0.14 6.31
CA SER A 259 5.13 -0.53 6.93
C SER A 259 4.93 -2.05 6.91
N SER A 260 3.84 -2.53 7.53
CA SER A 260 3.51 -3.96 7.59
C SER A 260 2.45 -4.39 6.59
N ASP A 261 1.55 -3.49 6.20
CA ASP A 261 0.32 -3.81 5.46
C ASP A 261 -0.55 -4.86 6.20
N ALA A 262 -0.61 -4.72 7.55
CA ALA A 262 -1.40 -5.64 8.38
C ALA A 262 -2.89 -5.57 7.98
N PRO A 263 -3.59 -6.72 7.91
CA PRO A 263 -3.22 -8.07 8.35
C PRO A 263 -2.78 -9.02 7.21
N VAL A 264 -2.20 -8.51 6.12
CA VAL A 264 -1.79 -9.34 4.95
C VAL A 264 -0.80 -10.43 5.35
N VAL A 265 0.07 -10.14 6.32
CA VAL A 265 0.99 -11.11 6.91
C VAL A 265 0.79 -11.21 8.42
N PRO A 266 1.12 -12.36 9.06
CA PRO A 266 0.83 -12.58 10.48
C PRO A 266 1.60 -11.66 11.44
N ASN A 267 2.76 -11.13 11.02
CA ASN A 267 3.62 -10.31 11.88
C ASN A 267 3.61 -8.87 11.38
N ASP A 268 3.18 -7.94 12.23
CA ASP A 268 3.11 -6.50 11.96
C ASP A 268 4.03 -5.66 12.87
N ASP A 269 4.91 -6.34 13.64
CA ASP A 269 5.89 -5.69 14.51
C ASP A 269 6.90 -4.86 13.68
N PRO A 270 7.04 -3.54 13.91
CA PRO A 270 8.02 -2.70 13.24
C PRO A 270 9.46 -3.20 13.39
N ILE A 271 9.81 -3.80 14.55
CA ILE A 271 11.14 -4.37 14.78
C ILE A 271 11.39 -5.53 13.84
N ALA A 272 10.41 -6.43 13.67
CA ALA A 272 10.51 -7.52 12.70
C ALA A 272 10.63 -7.00 11.26
N GLY A 273 9.90 -5.92 10.91
CA GLY A 273 10.01 -5.27 9.61
C GLY A 273 11.40 -4.64 9.37
N MET A 274 12.00 -4.00 10.40
CA MET A 274 13.38 -3.49 10.33
C MET A 274 14.39 -4.63 10.17
N ILE A 275 14.25 -5.73 10.92
CA ILE A 275 15.09 -6.92 10.76
C ILE A 275 15.00 -7.46 9.32
N ALA A 276 13.80 -7.51 8.76
CA ALA A 276 13.60 -7.94 7.37
C ALA A 276 14.25 -6.98 6.36
N ALA A 277 14.24 -5.68 6.61
CA ALA A 277 14.92 -4.68 5.76
C ALA A 277 16.45 -4.81 5.78
N VAL A 278 17.02 -5.20 6.93
CA VAL A 278 18.46 -5.37 7.11
C VAL A 278 18.94 -6.72 6.58
N ASN A 279 18.20 -7.81 6.85
CA ASN A 279 18.65 -9.18 6.53
C ASN A 279 18.21 -9.65 5.14
N ARG A 280 17.03 -9.24 4.69
CA ARG A 280 16.46 -9.56 3.37
C ARG A 280 16.40 -11.05 3.03
N HIS A 281 16.03 -11.86 4.02
CA HIS A 281 15.88 -13.31 3.87
C HIS A 281 14.41 -13.72 3.87
N ASP A 282 14.12 -14.78 3.13
CA ASP A 282 12.86 -15.51 3.26
C ASP A 282 12.85 -16.37 4.55
N HIS A 283 11.74 -17.07 4.81
CA HIS A 283 11.60 -17.93 6.00
C HIS A 283 12.58 -19.11 6.05
N ASN A 284 13.25 -19.47 4.93
CA ASN A 284 14.27 -20.50 4.86
C ASN A 284 15.69 -19.92 4.96
N GLY A 285 15.83 -18.63 5.23
CA GLY A 285 17.13 -17.95 5.28
C GLY A 285 17.76 -17.69 3.91
N GLN A 286 16.99 -17.80 2.82
CA GLN A 286 17.49 -17.53 1.48
C GLN A 286 17.33 -16.03 1.14
N PRO A 287 18.37 -15.38 0.59
CA PRO A 287 18.33 -13.94 0.32
C PRO A 287 17.39 -13.60 -0.84
N ILE A 288 16.67 -12.47 -0.74
CA ILE A 288 15.88 -11.87 -1.81
C ILE A 288 16.35 -10.43 -2.00
N GLY A 289 16.95 -10.13 -3.16
CA GLY A 289 17.55 -8.82 -3.44
C GLY A 289 18.61 -8.48 -2.37
N GLU A 290 19.62 -9.32 -2.21
CA GLU A 290 20.61 -9.19 -1.12
C GLU A 290 21.37 -7.84 -1.13
N ASN A 291 21.49 -7.20 -2.29
CA ASN A 291 22.11 -5.88 -2.44
C ASN A 291 21.20 -4.73 -2.02
N GLU A 292 19.94 -5.01 -1.69
CA GLU A 292 18.92 -4.03 -1.32
C GLU A 292 18.75 -3.86 0.19
N THR A 293 19.77 -4.25 0.98
CA THR A 293 19.77 -4.12 2.44
C THR A 293 19.84 -2.67 2.89
N LEU A 294 19.12 -2.34 3.94
CA LEU A 294 19.24 -1.10 4.68
C LEU A 294 20.10 -1.30 5.94
N THR A 295 20.72 -0.25 6.42
CA THR A 295 21.26 -0.22 7.78
C THR A 295 20.12 -0.14 8.80
N VAL A 296 20.39 -0.47 10.07
CA VAL A 296 19.42 -0.34 11.17
C VAL A 296 18.91 1.10 11.29
N ALA A 297 19.79 2.09 11.13
CA ALA A 297 19.42 3.51 11.23
C ALA A 297 18.48 3.94 10.07
N GLU A 298 18.74 3.47 8.86
CA GLU A 298 17.87 3.75 7.69
C GLU A 298 16.53 3.05 7.82
N ALA A 299 16.50 1.80 8.29
CA ALA A 299 15.26 1.08 8.54
C ALA A 299 14.42 1.74 9.65
N LEU A 300 15.07 2.21 10.73
CA LEU A 300 14.42 3.00 11.78
C LEU A 300 13.86 4.31 11.22
N TRP A 301 14.62 5.02 10.40
CA TRP A 301 14.15 6.24 9.75
C TRP A 301 12.90 5.97 8.87
N GLY A 302 12.89 4.85 8.12
CA GLY A 302 11.75 4.45 7.30
C GLY A 302 10.47 4.22 8.10
N TYR A 303 10.58 3.63 9.31
CA TYR A 303 9.44 3.41 10.23
C TYR A 303 9.05 4.64 11.05
N THR A 304 9.88 5.67 11.09
CA THR A 304 9.63 6.89 11.89
C THR A 304 9.41 8.11 11.00
N LEU A 305 10.45 8.84 10.64
CA LEU A 305 10.34 10.07 9.83
C LEU A 305 9.83 9.77 8.41
N GLY A 306 10.24 8.64 7.80
CA GLY A 306 9.71 8.18 6.51
C GLY A 306 8.20 8.01 6.52
N GLY A 307 7.66 7.37 7.57
CA GLY A 307 6.22 7.21 7.80
C GLY A 307 5.50 8.55 7.98
N ALA A 308 6.07 9.47 8.77
CA ALA A 308 5.53 10.81 8.97
C ALA A 308 5.47 11.60 7.66
N ILE A 309 6.52 11.56 6.84
CA ILE A 309 6.55 12.19 5.50
C ILE A 309 5.49 11.58 4.59
N ALA A 310 5.33 10.25 4.63
CA ALA A 310 4.32 9.55 3.83
C ALA A 310 2.88 9.93 4.23
N SER A 311 2.67 10.31 5.48
CA SER A 311 1.40 10.85 5.99
C SER A 311 1.24 12.35 5.79
N GLY A 312 2.35 13.11 5.55
CA GLY A 312 2.34 14.58 5.44
C GLY A 312 2.32 15.28 6.80
N ASP A 313 2.87 14.63 7.82
CA ASP A 313 2.89 15.11 9.20
C ASP A 313 4.31 15.20 9.77
N GLU A 314 5.34 15.22 8.93
CA GLU A 314 6.75 15.31 9.32
C GLU A 314 7.10 16.54 10.14
N ALA A 315 6.29 17.58 10.05
CA ALA A 315 6.44 18.78 10.90
C ALA A 315 6.01 18.53 12.35
N ASN A 316 5.14 17.56 12.57
CA ASN A 316 4.49 17.32 13.86
C ASN A 316 5.10 16.14 14.63
N PHE A 317 5.54 15.08 13.94
CA PHE A 317 6.10 13.87 14.55
C PHE A 317 7.09 13.14 13.61
N GLY A 318 7.60 11.98 14.03
CA GLY A 318 8.52 11.12 13.27
C GLY A 318 9.99 11.31 13.60
N SER A 319 10.36 12.34 14.37
CA SER A 319 11.72 12.55 14.91
C SER A 319 11.65 13.23 16.27
N ILE A 320 12.73 13.07 17.06
CA ILE A 320 12.86 13.70 18.38
C ILE A 320 13.49 15.09 18.17
N GLU A 321 12.65 16.09 18.01
CA GLU A 321 13.03 17.48 17.77
C GLU A 321 12.15 18.42 18.59
N VAL A 322 12.71 19.59 18.95
CA VAL A 322 11.96 20.61 19.69
C VAL A 322 10.78 21.12 18.86
N GLY A 323 9.59 21.11 19.43
CA GLY A 323 8.36 21.55 18.80
C GLY A 323 7.51 20.43 18.19
N LYS A 324 8.03 19.20 18.10
CA LYS A 324 7.23 18.02 17.70
C LYS A 324 6.49 17.41 18.89
N TRP A 325 5.43 16.69 18.58
CA TRP A 325 4.63 16.00 19.58
C TRP A 325 5.43 14.89 20.25
N ALA A 326 5.22 14.71 21.55
CA ALA A 326 5.79 13.63 22.34
C ALA A 326 4.67 12.62 22.64
N ASP A 327 4.77 11.43 22.08
CA ASP A 327 3.81 10.32 22.24
C ASP A 327 4.35 9.28 23.23
#